data_059422d4c8b161cb1a3710267ef3455c
#
_entry.id   059422d4c8b161cb1a3710267ef3455c
#
_cell.length_a   1.000
_cell.length_b   1.000
_cell.length_c   1.000
_cell.angle_alpha   90.00
_cell.angle_beta   90.00
_cell.angle_gamma   90.00
#
_symmetry.space_group_name_H-M   'P 1'
#
loop_
_entity.id
_entity.type
_entity.pdbx_description
1 polymer ?
#
loop_
_entity_poly.entity_id
_entity_poly.type
_entity_poly.pdbx_seq_one_letter_code
_entity_poly.pdbx_strand_id
1 'polypeptide(L)'
;MKNKIRDKLNVAFYVFFCLLLNGLFTQIAAQTSDTEPVTPFDITPFETQCVARVGDIDIMVQEFILNYEFGPAFLKRTEDSKKRYLDVMIYEKLLALDGYRLGLDSKNSVMRSCAAIEEDLITEELFKEEVMSRVTITDQEIEQSIPLAQQYLYLKWLYSQDEQKITSWHLQLNSGDSFDSLFTVQLNNDSVTTDDRSLETTYFKFRMRNPVLAAIIDTLPFGISSQPISAPDGWYIIMKDNSWINAISTESEIEKLRHELRRSIFKHKLDQASDGYVQELMQENGPVIDKDTFALLVLFLGHSVSDSNIIRIEELKKYLSGDFYEVDFDNIYQHVEQILVQSEAGNIKLGNFLDWYQPRQAYLKFNPTSSKSFILSVQQTIWRMVRDYFLIQRAHEKGLDSRESVQVQKQWWKDKIVFNARKAEIAASITYEELDLLVYYKDNIARYRNSKGDVIPFEKARNNVQSDFIREKYMSQLMRRILQLKQIYSIQIYDDVLAAVKVEDEENPKAIDLYAVKKGGLLPRQPYPTIDWEWQLWY
;
A
#
# COMPACT_ATOMS: atom_id res chain seq x y z
N MET A 1 40.51 7.44 15.83
CA MET A 1 39.38 8.13 16.52
C MET A 1 38.25 8.51 15.55
N LYS A 2 38.53 8.86 14.28
CA LYS A 2 37.50 9.18 13.28
C LYS A 2 36.60 8.00 12.83
N ASN A 3 37.11 6.77 12.79
CA ASN A 3 36.31 5.59 12.40
C ASN A 3 35.30 5.14 13.47
N LYS A 4 35.58 5.28 14.76
CA LYS A 4 34.63 4.92 15.84
C LYS A 4 33.42 5.86 15.95
N ILE A 5 33.52 7.10 15.46
CA ILE A 5 32.40 8.06 15.45
C ILE A 5 31.50 7.75 14.23
N ARG A 6 32.08 7.30 13.11
CA ARG A 6 31.36 6.92 11.89
C ARG A 6 30.50 5.66 12.11
N ASP A 7 31.05 4.67 12.85
CA ASP A 7 30.31 3.43 13.17
C ASP A 7 29.15 3.69 14.16
N LYS A 8 29.32 4.59 15.13
CA LYS A 8 28.23 4.94 16.06
C LYS A 8 27.11 5.76 15.39
N LEU A 9 27.43 6.62 14.43
CA LEU A 9 26.41 7.34 13.65
C LEU A 9 25.64 6.39 12.72
N ASN A 10 26.29 5.43 12.13
CA ASN A 10 25.64 4.45 11.26
C ASN A 10 24.69 3.53 12.04
N VAL A 11 25.09 3.03 13.20
CA VAL A 11 24.24 2.16 14.05
C VAL A 11 23.03 2.92 14.59
N ALA A 12 23.20 4.17 15.05
CA ALA A 12 22.06 5.00 15.51
C ALA A 12 21.10 5.33 14.37
N PHE A 13 21.60 5.49 13.14
CA PHE A 13 20.81 5.76 11.94
C PHE A 13 19.97 4.53 11.51
N TYR A 14 20.51 3.32 11.62
CA TYR A 14 19.81 2.07 11.30
C TYR A 14 18.69 1.75 12.29
N VAL A 15 18.89 1.97 13.58
CA VAL A 15 17.85 1.76 14.61
C VAL A 15 16.70 2.76 14.42
N PHE A 16 16.98 3.99 14.03
CA PHE A 16 15.96 5.01 13.74
C PHE A 16 15.15 4.67 12.46
N PHE A 17 15.78 4.06 11.47
CA PHE A 17 15.14 3.66 10.20
C PHE A 17 14.13 2.51 10.41
N CYS A 18 14.43 1.52 11.23
CA CYS A 18 13.52 0.42 11.54
C CYS A 18 12.28 0.87 12.32
N LEU A 19 12.40 1.87 13.20
CA LEU A 19 11.26 2.38 13.99
C LEU A 19 10.30 3.24 13.16
N LEU A 20 10.76 3.89 12.09
CA LEU A 20 9.92 4.71 11.20
C LEU A 20 9.15 3.89 10.15
N LEU A 21 9.65 2.72 9.75
CA LEU A 21 8.94 1.81 8.85
C LEU A 21 7.66 1.23 9.49
N ASN A 22 7.64 1.02 10.79
CA ASN A 22 6.46 0.53 11.52
C ASN A 22 5.28 1.54 11.57
N GLY A 23 5.52 2.84 11.45
CA GLY A 23 4.48 3.87 11.52
C GLY A 23 3.65 4.05 10.25
N LEU A 24 4.12 3.59 9.08
CA LEU A 24 3.47 3.83 7.78
C LEU A 24 2.63 2.65 7.26
N PHE A 25 2.80 1.45 7.80
CA PHE A 25 1.97 0.30 7.47
C PHE A 25 0.69 0.16 8.32
N THR A 26 0.51 0.98 9.35
CA THR A 26 -0.60 0.85 10.31
C THR A 26 -1.90 1.54 9.91
N GLN A 27 -1.99 2.23 8.78
CA GLN A 27 -3.22 2.91 8.37
C GLN A 27 -4.10 2.15 7.36
N ILE A 28 -3.71 0.94 6.93
CA ILE A 28 -4.56 0.09 6.09
C ILE A 28 -4.71 -1.29 6.73
N ALA A 29 -5.19 -1.33 7.95
CA ALA A 29 -5.62 -2.56 8.61
C ALA A 29 -7.09 -2.45 8.97
N ALA A 30 -7.95 -2.46 7.96
CA ALA A 30 -9.36 -2.72 8.14
C ALA A 30 -9.60 -4.24 8.03
N GLN A 31 -10.36 -4.74 8.94
CA GLN A 31 -11.03 -6.03 9.06
C GLN A 31 -10.81 -7.04 7.92
N THR A 32 -9.92 -8.01 8.16
CA THR A 32 -9.83 -9.18 7.30
C THR A 32 -10.78 -10.26 7.83
N SER A 33 -11.63 -10.76 6.95
CA SER A 33 -12.43 -11.96 7.16
C SER A 33 -11.57 -13.20 7.45
N ASP A 34 -12.15 -14.21 8.10
CA ASP A 34 -11.54 -15.41 8.68
C ASP A 34 -11.03 -16.47 7.69
N THR A 35 -10.47 -16.08 6.55
CA THR A 35 -9.89 -17.04 5.64
C THR A 35 -8.40 -17.19 5.91
N GLU A 36 -7.95 -18.44 6.13
CA GLU A 36 -6.54 -18.82 6.05
C GLU A 36 -5.93 -18.23 4.76
N PRO A 37 -4.65 -17.84 4.78
CA PRO A 37 -4.01 -17.36 3.57
C PRO A 37 -4.08 -18.47 2.53
N VAL A 38 -4.97 -18.32 1.55
CA VAL A 38 -4.95 -19.16 0.36
C VAL A 38 -3.56 -19.01 -0.22
N THR A 39 -2.78 -20.09 -0.18
CA THR A 39 -1.53 -20.19 -0.95
C THR A 39 -1.96 -20.31 -2.41
N PRO A 40 -1.77 -19.30 -3.25
CA PRO A 40 -2.50 -19.19 -4.52
C PRO A 40 -2.09 -20.17 -5.61
N PHE A 41 -1.15 -21.09 -5.40
CA PHE A 41 -0.50 -21.77 -6.50
C PHE A 41 -0.19 -23.26 -6.33
N ASP A 42 -1.05 -24.02 -5.64
CA ASP A 42 -1.16 -25.44 -5.96
C ASP A 42 -2.18 -25.58 -7.10
N ILE A 43 -1.73 -25.37 -8.34
CA ILE A 43 -2.55 -25.47 -9.54
C ILE A 43 -2.98 -26.92 -9.70
N THR A 44 -4.26 -27.18 -9.49
CA THR A 44 -4.81 -28.50 -9.77
C THR A 44 -4.91 -28.73 -11.30
N PRO A 45 -4.92 -29.99 -11.78
CA PRO A 45 -5.13 -30.27 -13.21
C PRO A 45 -6.43 -29.68 -13.78
N PHE A 46 -7.45 -29.45 -12.94
CA PHE A 46 -8.69 -28.79 -13.34
C PHE A 46 -8.49 -27.29 -13.61
N GLU A 47 -7.68 -26.61 -12.82
CA GLU A 47 -7.41 -25.17 -12.95
C GLU A 47 -6.63 -24.82 -14.21
N THR A 48 -5.96 -25.80 -14.82
CA THR A 48 -5.31 -25.66 -16.13
C THR A 48 -6.25 -25.85 -17.31
N GLN A 49 -7.54 -26.13 -17.07
CA GLN A 49 -8.54 -26.21 -18.14
C GLN A 49 -8.96 -24.80 -18.58
N CYS A 50 -9.40 -24.71 -19.83
CA CYS A 50 -9.88 -23.46 -20.42
C CYS A 50 -11.40 -23.35 -20.22
N VAL A 51 -11.89 -22.20 -19.68
CA VAL A 51 -13.33 -21.90 -19.61
C VAL A 51 -13.82 -21.17 -20.85
N ALA A 52 -12.96 -20.42 -21.52
CA ALA A 52 -13.27 -19.79 -22.81
C ALA A 52 -12.00 -19.50 -23.60
N ARG A 53 -12.12 -19.50 -24.93
CA ARG A 53 -11.08 -19.05 -25.86
C ARG A 53 -11.61 -17.89 -26.68
N VAL A 54 -10.83 -16.82 -26.75
CA VAL A 54 -11.16 -15.56 -27.45
C VAL A 54 -10.03 -15.27 -28.45
N GLY A 55 -10.21 -15.58 -29.72
CA GLY A 55 -9.12 -15.56 -30.68
C GLY A 55 -8.00 -16.48 -30.23
N ASP A 56 -6.83 -15.91 -29.97
CA ASP A 56 -5.62 -16.62 -29.52
C ASP A 56 -5.42 -16.56 -27.99
N ILE A 57 -6.35 -15.96 -27.24
CA ILE A 57 -6.26 -15.82 -25.79
C ILE A 57 -7.17 -16.87 -25.12
N ASP A 58 -6.59 -17.70 -24.27
CA ASP A 58 -7.31 -18.63 -23.41
C ASP A 58 -7.62 -17.96 -22.06
N ILE A 59 -8.86 -18.12 -21.57
CA ILE A 59 -9.26 -17.81 -20.21
C ILE A 59 -9.28 -19.12 -19.45
N MET A 60 -8.30 -19.32 -18.56
CA MET A 60 -8.17 -20.54 -17.78
C MET A 60 -9.10 -20.53 -16.57
N VAL A 61 -9.45 -21.71 -16.04
CA VAL A 61 -10.26 -21.86 -14.82
C VAL A 61 -9.68 -21.04 -13.69
N GLN A 62 -8.38 -21.12 -13.47
CA GLN A 62 -7.71 -20.35 -12.40
C GLN A 62 -7.86 -18.83 -12.59
N GLU A 63 -7.63 -18.30 -13.81
CA GLU A 63 -7.84 -16.90 -14.11
C GLU A 63 -9.28 -16.47 -13.82
N PHE A 64 -10.24 -17.30 -14.23
CA PHE A 64 -11.65 -17.03 -14.00
C PHE A 64 -12.00 -16.99 -12.51
N ILE A 65 -11.58 -18.00 -11.72
CA ILE A 65 -11.84 -18.07 -10.27
C ILE A 65 -11.28 -16.83 -9.58
N LEU A 66 -9.99 -16.52 -9.78
CA LEU A 66 -9.35 -15.38 -9.13
C LEU A 66 -9.98 -14.05 -9.54
N ASN A 67 -10.28 -13.89 -10.85
CA ASN A 67 -10.96 -12.70 -11.34
C ASN A 67 -12.37 -12.57 -10.74
N TYR A 68 -13.13 -13.66 -10.67
CA TYR A 68 -14.48 -13.67 -10.11
C TYR A 68 -14.46 -13.39 -8.61
N GLU A 69 -13.64 -14.07 -7.83
CA GLU A 69 -13.62 -13.94 -6.36
C GLU A 69 -13.14 -12.56 -5.91
N PHE A 70 -12.10 -12.01 -6.55
CA PHE A 70 -11.55 -10.69 -6.22
C PHE A 70 -12.20 -9.54 -6.99
N GLY A 71 -13.09 -9.84 -7.92
CA GLY A 71 -13.74 -8.84 -8.75
C GLY A 71 -14.99 -8.22 -8.13
N PRO A 72 -15.57 -7.23 -8.82
CA PRO A 72 -16.70 -6.46 -8.31
C PRO A 72 -17.97 -7.31 -8.16
N ALA A 73 -18.72 -7.05 -7.08
CA ALA A 73 -19.87 -7.84 -6.68
C ALA A 73 -21.15 -7.63 -7.51
N PHE A 74 -21.20 -6.64 -8.40
CA PHE A 74 -22.44 -6.27 -9.08
C PHE A 74 -23.02 -7.38 -9.99
N LEU A 75 -22.17 -8.27 -10.54
CA LEU A 75 -22.60 -9.42 -11.34
C LEU A 75 -22.81 -10.68 -10.51
N LYS A 76 -22.26 -10.78 -9.31
CA LYS A 76 -22.29 -12.00 -8.50
C LYS A 76 -23.66 -12.30 -7.88
N ARG A 77 -24.52 -11.30 -7.81
CA ARG A 77 -25.89 -11.39 -7.22
C ARG A 77 -26.98 -11.68 -8.25
N THR A 78 -26.60 -12.02 -9.46
CA THR A 78 -27.55 -12.29 -10.54
C THR A 78 -27.67 -13.77 -10.81
N GLU A 79 -28.83 -14.19 -11.31
CA GLU A 79 -28.97 -15.50 -11.94
C GLU A 79 -27.95 -15.63 -13.08
N ASP A 80 -27.34 -16.79 -13.26
CA ASP A 80 -26.23 -17.01 -14.21
C ASP A 80 -25.00 -16.14 -13.99
N SER A 81 -24.68 -15.80 -12.74
CA SER A 81 -23.59 -14.88 -12.37
C SER A 81 -22.24 -15.26 -13.01
N LYS A 82 -21.85 -16.55 -13.00
CA LYS A 82 -20.60 -17.04 -13.62
C LYS A 82 -20.55 -16.74 -15.12
N LYS A 83 -21.65 -17.01 -15.83
CA LYS A 83 -21.72 -16.79 -17.28
C LYS A 83 -21.64 -15.30 -17.63
N ARG A 84 -22.41 -14.47 -16.93
CA ARG A 84 -22.37 -13.02 -17.13
C ARG A 84 -21.01 -12.42 -16.81
N TYR A 85 -20.37 -12.94 -15.78
CA TYR A 85 -19.03 -12.50 -15.41
C TYR A 85 -18.00 -12.88 -16.49
N LEU A 86 -18.08 -14.11 -16.99
CA LEU A 86 -17.24 -14.59 -18.08
C LEU A 86 -17.46 -13.77 -19.37
N ASP A 87 -18.70 -13.40 -19.68
CA ASP A 87 -19.01 -12.54 -20.83
C ASP A 87 -18.25 -11.20 -20.76
N VAL A 88 -18.18 -10.61 -19.57
CA VAL A 88 -17.42 -9.37 -19.36
C VAL A 88 -15.92 -9.60 -19.51
N MET A 89 -15.38 -10.69 -18.97
CA MET A 89 -13.97 -11.05 -19.19
C MET A 89 -13.67 -11.20 -20.69
N ILE A 90 -14.57 -11.85 -21.44
CA ILE A 90 -14.46 -12.00 -22.90
C ILE A 90 -14.43 -10.62 -23.58
N TYR A 91 -15.26 -9.66 -23.13
CA TYR A 91 -15.27 -8.30 -23.71
C TYR A 91 -13.94 -7.58 -23.46
N GLU A 92 -13.38 -7.72 -22.27
CA GLU A 92 -12.06 -7.15 -21.96
C GLU A 92 -10.95 -7.79 -22.79
N LYS A 93 -10.97 -9.12 -22.98
CA LYS A 93 -10.01 -9.83 -23.84
C LYS A 93 -10.14 -9.43 -25.31
N LEU A 94 -11.36 -9.24 -25.82
CA LEU A 94 -11.59 -8.73 -27.19
C LEU A 94 -10.96 -7.34 -27.38
N LEU A 95 -11.12 -6.45 -26.41
CA LEU A 95 -10.52 -5.11 -26.48
C LEU A 95 -9.00 -5.16 -26.30
N ALA A 96 -8.47 -6.11 -25.51
CA ALA A 96 -7.03 -6.35 -25.44
C ALA A 96 -6.48 -6.81 -26.81
N LEU A 97 -7.14 -7.77 -27.48
CA LEU A 97 -6.79 -8.20 -28.84
C LEU A 97 -6.80 -7.04 -29.85
N ASP A 98 -7.80 -6.17 -29.76
CA ASP A 98 -7.85 -4.95 -30.58
C ASP A 98 -6.68 -4.01 -30.28
N GLY A 99 -6.30 -3.88 -29.01
CA GLY A 99 -5.13 -3.13 -28.58
C GLY A 99 -3.82 -3.71 -29.13
N TYR A 100 -3.64 -5.02 -29.05
CA TYR A 100 -2.47 -5.70 -29.63
C TYR A 100 -2.40 -5.49 -31.15
N ARG A 101 -3.53 -5.65 -31.85
CA ARG A 101 -3.61 -5.40 -33.31
C ARG A 101 -3.21 -3.97 -33.68
N LEU A 102 -3.44 -3.00 -32.80
CA LEU A 102 -3.07 -1.60 -32.98
C LEU A 102 -1.64 -1.28 -32.48
N GLY A 103 -0.90 -2.26 -31.98
CA GLY A 103 0.45 -2.10 -31.46
C GLY A 103 0.52 -1.30 -30.14
N LEU A 104 -0.58 -1.27 -29.35
CA LEU A 104 -0.61 -0.50 -28.11
C LEU A 104 0.31 -1.08 -27.05
N ASP A 105 0.58 -2.37 -27.10
CA ASP A 105 1.53 -3.06 -26.20
C ASP A 105 2.99 -2.56 -26.38
N SER A 106 3.31 -1.97 -27.54
CA SER A 106 4.62 -1.38 -27.84
C SER A 106 4.73 0.10 -27.42
N LYS A 107 3.66 0.72 -26.92
CA LYS A 107 3.75 2.09 -26.39
C LYS A 107 4.60 2.15 -25.12
N ASN A 108 5.47 3.16 -25.03
CA ASN A 108 6.36 3.33 -23.87
C ASN A 108 5.63 3.31 -22.52
N SER A 109 4.43 3.89 -22.44
CA SER A 109 3.63 3.89 -21.21
C SER A 109 3.15 2.49 -20.84
N VAL A 110 2.72 1.70 -21.82
CA VAL A 110 2.27 0.31 -21.61
C VAL A 110 3.44 -0.58 -21.23
N MET A 111 4.58 -0.47 -21.95
CA MET A 111 5.79 -1.22 -21.64
C MET A 111 6.29 -0.95 -20.21
N ARG A 112 6.34 0.33 -19.78
CA ARG A 112 6.72 0.69 -18.42
C ARG A 112 5.75 0.12 -17.37
N SER A 113 4.45 0.17 -17.63
CA SER A 113 3.47 -0.42 -16.72
C SER A 113 3.63 -1.94 -16.61
N CYS A 114 3.87 -2.63 -17.72
CA CYS A 114 4.13 -4.08 -17.72
C CYS A 114 5.42 -4.42 -16.97
N ALA A 115 6.50 -3.66 -17.18
CA ALA A 115 7.76 -3.84 -16.45
C ALA A 115 7.58 -3.65 -14.94
N ALA A 116 6.88 -2.59 -14.52
CA ALA A 116 6.60 -2.34 -13.11
C ALA A 116 5.76 -3.45 -12.45
N ILE A 117 4.82 -4.05 -13.20
CA ILE A 117 4.06 -5.21 -12.73
C ILE A 117 4.97 -6.45 -12.61
N GLU A 118 5.84 -6.68 -13.58
CA GLU A 118 6.79 -7.80 -13.52
C GLU A 118 7.70 -7.71 -12.31
N GLU A 119 8.32 -6.54 -12.09
CA GLU A 119 9.13 -6.25 -10.90
C GLU A 119 8.36 -6.50 -9.60
N ASP A 120 7.09 -6.12 -9.58
CA ASP A 120 6.22 -6.33 -8.43
C ASP A 120 5.90 -7.82 -8.20
N LEU A 121 5.61 -8.58 -9.25
CA LEU A 121 5.34 -10.02 -9.18
C LEU A 121 6.57 -10.83 -8.72
N ILE A 122 7.75 -10.54 -9.26
CA ILE A 122 8.96 -11.25 -8.85
C ILE A 122 9.36 -10.95 -7.40
N THR A 123 9.10 -9.73 -6.92
CA THR A 123 9.33 -9.38 -5.52
C THR A 123 8.29 -9.97 -4.58
N GLU A 124 7.04 -10.22 -5.03
CA GLU A 124 6.07 -11.03 -4.29
C GLU A 124 6.57 -12.47 -4.12
N GLU A 125 7.08 -13.08 -5.18
CA GLU A 125 7.64 -14.43 -5.10
C GLU A 125 8.88 -14.49 -4.21
N LEU A 126 9.76 -13.48 -4.29
CA LEU A 126 10.91 -13.35 -3.39
C LEU A 126 10.46 -13.27 -1.93
N PHE A 127 9.44 -12.46 -1.64
CA PHE A 127 8.89 -12.33 -0.30
C PHE A 127 8.31 -13.65 0.22
N LYS A 128 7.61 -14.41 -0.60
CA LYS A 128 7.08 -15.74 -0.24
C LYS A 128 8.23 -16.70 0.09
N GLU A 129 9.25 -16.74 -0.78
CA GLU A 129 10.36 -17.67 -0.65
C GLU A 129 11.30 -17.31 0.52
N GLU A 130 11.69 -16.04 0.66
CA GLU A 130 12.74 -15.64 1.59
C GLU A 130 12.22 -15.15 2.94
N VAL A 131 10.99 -14.70 3.00
CA VAL A 131 10.42 -14.11 4.22
C VAL A 131 9.32 -14.98 4.80
N MET A 132 8.25 -15.24 4.03
CA MET A 132 7.09 -15.99 4.55
C MET A 132 7.43 -17.43 4.92
N SER A 133 8.25 -18.12 4.11
CA SER A 133 8.67 -19.51 4.36
C SER A 133 9.42 -19.70 5.68
N ARG A 134 10.05 -18.63 6.19
CA ARG A 134 10.81 -18.65 7.45
C ARG A 134 9.94 -18.43 8.69
N VAL A 135 8.67 -18.03 8.48
CA VAL A 135 7.76 -17.72 9.59
C VAL A 135 6.96 -18.94 9.98
N THR A 136 7.20 -19.44 11.17
CA THR A 136 6.44 -20.55 11.78
C THR A 136 5.77 -20.10 13.06
N ILE A 137 4.57 -20.61 13.33
CA ILE A 137 3.84 -20.39 14.58
C ILE A 137 3.54 -21.75 15.19
N THR A 138 3.85 -21.88 16.45
CA THR A 138 3.55 -23.08 17.22
C THR A 138 2.29 -22.90 18.08
N ASP A 139 1.55 -23.97 18.34
CA ASP A 139 0.39 -23.92 19.23
C ASP A 139 0.82 -23.53 20.66
N GLN A 140 2.05 -23.89 21.06
CA GLN A 140 2.60 -23.48 22.36
C GLN A 140 2.72 -21.94 22.47
N GLU A 141 3.14 -21.25 21.42
CA GLU A 141 3.21 -19.77 21.41
C GLU A 141 1.83 -19.15 21.54
N ILE A 142 0.81 -19.75 20.92
CA ILE A 142 -0.57 -19.28 21.01
C ILE A 142 -1.07 -19.46 22.43
N GLU A 143 -0.94 -20.66 23.02
CA GLU A 143 -1.39 -20.97 24.39
C GLU A 143 -0.70 -20.08 25.44
N GLN A 144 0.60 -19.82 25.29
CA GLN A 144 1.34 -18.90 26.16
C GLN A 144 0.89 -17.45 26.03
N SER A 145 0.31 -17.07 24.88
CA SER A 145 -0.17 -15.72 24.62
C SER A 145 -1.57 -15.44 25.15
N ILE A 146 -2.40 -16.49 25.38
CA ILE A 146 -3.77 -16.35 25.90
C ILE A 146 -3.83 -15.56 27.21
N PRO A 147 -3.07 -15.93 28.28
CA PRO A 147 -3.10 -15.17 29.53
C PRO A 147 -2.68 -13.71 29.36
N LEU A 148 -1.71 -13.45 28.48
CA LEU A 148 -1.23 -12.10 28.20
C LEU A 148 -2.27 -11.27 27.44
N ALA A 149 -3.07 -11.90 26.59
CA ALA A 149 -4.15 -11.24 25.85
C ALA A 149 -5.38 -10.98 26.72
N GLN A 150 -5.58 -11.76 27.77
CA GLN A 150 -6.65 -11.55 28.76
C GLN A 150 -6.29 -10.48 29.81
N GLN A 151 -4.99 -10.25 30.03
CA GLN A 151 -4.51 -9.25 30.96
C GLN A 151 -4.47 -7.87 30.33
N TYR A 152 -5.23 -6.93 30.86
CA TYR A 152 -5.24 -5.53 30.47
C TYR A 152 -4.30 -4.72 31.37
N LEU A 153 -3.71 -3.68 30.77
CA LEU A 153 -2.87 -2.68 31.42
C LEU A 153 -3.45 -1.30 31.17
N TYR A 154 -3.40 -0.47 32.19
CA TYR A 154 -3.59 0.97 32.06
C TYR A 154 -2.29 1.67 32.50
N LEU A 155 -1.65 2.34 31.52
CA LEU A 155 -0.39 3.03 31.69
C LEU A 155 -0.62 4.54 31.59
N LYS A 156 0.08 5.31 32.40
CA LYS A 156 0.19 6.77 32.30
C LYS A 156 1.64 7.15 32.17
N TRP A 157 1.95 8.27 31.52
CA TRP A 157 3.32 8.74 31.40
C TRP A 157 3.45 10.26 31.45
N LEU A 158 4.55 10.71 32.05
CA LEU A 158 5.07 12.07 31.90
C LEU A 158 6.01 12.08 30.69
N TYR A 159 6.01 13.16 29.93
CA TYR A 159 6.82 13.32 28.72
C TYR A 159 7.47 14.70 28.68
N SER A 160 8.72 14.76 28.24
CA SER A 160 9.41 16.01 27.94
C SER A 160 10.47 15.80 26.86
N GLN A 161 10.64 16.78 25.97
CA GLN A 161 11.81 16.83 25.08
C GLN A 161 13.08 17.22 25.81
N ASP A 162 12.94 17.86 26.99
CA ASP A 162 14.05 18.33 27.84
C ASP A 162 14.37 17.30 28.93
N GLU A 163 15.59 16.76 28.87
CA GLU A 163 16.13 15.81 29.86
C GLU A 163 16.17 16.40 31.27
N GLN A 164 16.49 17.68 31.41
CA GLN A 164 16.57 18.32 32.72
C GLN A 164 15.18 18.41 33.37
N LYS A 165 14.16 18.69 32.60
CA LYS A 165 12.77 18.75 33.06
C LYS A 165 12.28 17.39 33.54
N ILE A 166 12.50 16.33 32.75
CA ILE A 166 12.08 14.96 33.14
C ILE A 166 12.85 14.46 34.36
N THR A 167 14.14 14.77 34.47
CA THR A 167 14.97 14.44 35.64
C THR A 167 14.47 15.17 36.88
N SER A 168 14.09 16.44 36.76
CA SER A 168 13.48 17.20 37.86
C SER A 168 12.17 16.56 38.34
N TRP A 169 11.30 16.12 37.46
CA TRP A 169 10.08 15.42 37.83
C TRP A 169 10.37 14.08 38.52
N HIS A 170 11.37 13.35 38.03
CA HIS A 170 11.78 12.11 38.70
C HIS A 170 12.29 12.33 40.13
N LEU A 171 13.04 13.41 40.35
CA LEU A 171 13.48 13.77 41.73
C LEU A 171 12.29 14.16 42.62
N GLN A 172 11.31 14.89 42.11
CA GLN A 172 10.08 15.23 42.83
C GLN A 172 9.30 13.95 43.24
N LEU A 173 9.11 13.01 42.29
CA LEU A 173 8.47 11.72 42.58
C LEU A 173 9.22 10.93 43.68
N ASN A 174 10.56 10.91 43.61
CA ASN A 174 11.37 10.26 44.63
C ASN A 174 11.33 11.00 46.01
N SER A 175 10.98 12.29 45.99
CA SER A 175 10.81 13.08 47.23
C SER A 175 9.42 12.93 47.84
N GLY A 176 8.51 12.18 47.18
CA GLY A 176 7.18 11.87 47.68
C GLY A 176 6.04 12.65 47.00
N ASP A 177 6.32 13.43 45.96
CA ASP A 177 5.27 14.07 45.17
C ASP A 177 4.42 13.03 44.44
N SER A 178 3.13 13.33 44.28
CA SER A 178 2.19 12.44 43.63
C SER A 178 2.39 12.48 42.09
N PHE A 179 2.45 11.30 41.47
CA PHE A 179 2.48 11.17 40.02
C PHE A 179 1.27 11.86 39.36
N ASP A 180 0.06 11.65 39.90
CA ASP A 180 -1.17 12.23 39.37
C ASP A 180 -1.18 13.77 39.44
N SER A 181 -0.53 14.34 40.48
CA SER A 181 -0.37 15.80 40.59
C SER A 181 0.50 16.34 39.44
N LEU A 182 1.67 15.74 39.22
CA LEU A 182 2.56 16.14 38.12
C LEU A 182 1.94 15.86 36.76
N PHE A 183 1.23 14.75 36.62
CA PHE A 183 0.49 14.40 35.40
C PHE A 183 -0.56 15.45 35.05
N THR A 184 -1.38 15.85 36.03
CA THR A 184 -2.40 16.90 35.85
C THR A 184 -1.78 18.26 35.48
N VAL A 185 -0.68 18.62 36.14
CA VAL A 185 0.05 19.86 35.81
C VAL A 185 0.60 19.81 34.38
N GLN A 186 1.13 18.66 33.94
CA GLN A 186 1.62 18.50 32.59
C GLN A 186 0.49 18.61 31.55
N LEU A 187 -0.64 17.91 31.77
CA LEU A 187 -1.76 17.99 30.84
C LEU A 187 -2.22 19.42 30.61
N ASN A 188 -2.33 20.20 31.68
CA ASN A 188 -2.71 21.61 31.62
C ASN A 188 -1.68 22.48 30.90
N ASN A 189 -0.39 22.29 31.18
CA ASN A 189 0.68 23.08 30.58
C ASN A 189 0.88 22.80 29.10
N ASP A 190 0.76 21.53 28.70
CA ASP A 190 0.96 21.11 27.30
C ASP A 190 -0.34 21.22 26.48
N SER A 191 -1.47 21.56 27.11
CA SER A 191 -2.81 21.62 26.49
C SER A 191 -3.21 20.29 25.80
N VAL A 192 -2.88 19.18 26.43
CA VAL A 192 -3.19 17.82 25.97
C VAL A 192 -4.18 17.14 26.91
N THR A 193 -4.84 16.10 26.42
CA THR A 193 -5.83 15.33 27.20
C THR A 193 -5.19 14.13 27.88
N THR A 194 -5.92 13.50 28.79
CA THR A 194 -5.50 12.25 29.43
C THR A 194 -5.22 11.17 28.39
N ASP A 195 -6.04 11.06 27.34
CA ASP A 195 -5.88 10.06 26.28
C ASP A 195 -4.57 10.23 25.50
N ASP A 196 -4.04 11.45 25.43
CA ASP A 196 -2.74 11.72 24.79
C ASP A 196 -1.54 11.27 25.63
N ARG A 197 -1.74 10.98 26.91
CA ARG A 197 -0.71 10.62 27.91
C ARG A 197 -1.03 9.35 28.69
N SER A 198 -1.98 8.56 28.22
CA SER A 198 -2.33 7.26 28.78
C SER A 198 -2.59 6.22 27.70
N LEU A 199 -2.53 4.95 28.07
CA LEU A 199 -2.77 3.83 27.19
C LEU A 199 -3.48 2.71 27.94
N GLU A 200 -4.65 2.34 27.45
CA GLU A 200 -5.31 1.09 27.81
C GLU A 200 -5.06 0.06 26.70
N THR A 201 -4.51 -1.08 27.05
CA THR A 201 -4.16 -2.13 26.08
C THR A 201 -4.05 -3.48 26.76
N THR A 202 -4.08 -4.58 25.99
CA THR A 202 -3.71 -5.89 26.54
C THR A 202 -2.19 -5.99 26.67
N TYR A 203 -1.76 -6.76 27.66
CA TYR A 203 -0.33 -7.01 27.88
C TYR A 203 0.34 -7.63 26.66
N PHE A 204 -0.37 -8.55 25.97
CA PHE A 204 0.06 -9.12 24.71
C PHE A 204 0.34 -8.05 23.65
N LYS A 205 -0.63 -7.16 23.36
CA LYS A 205 -0.46 -6.09 22.34
C LYS A 205 0.67 -5.14 22.71
N PHE A 206 0.79 -4.80 23.98
CA PHE A 206 1.85 -3.94 24.47
C PHE A 206 3.24 -4.56 24.26
N ARG A 207 3.40 -5.83 24.65
CA ARG A 207 4.66 -6.57 24.51
C ARG A 207 5.08 -6.75 23.05
N MET A 208 4.12 -7.00 22.18
CA MET A 208 4.37 -7.13 20.73
C MET A 208 4.87 -5.82 20.10
N ARG A 209 4.30 -4.68 20.51
CA ARG A 209 4.66 -3.38 19.95
C ARG A 209 5.93 -2.77 20.56
N ASN A 210 6.14 -2.99 21.84
CA ASN A 210 7.17 -2.33 22.63
C ASN A 210 7.92 -3.33 23.54
N PRO A 211 8.68 -4.29 22.97
CA PRO A 211 9.31 -5.34 23.77
C PRO A 211 10.29 -4.80 24.82
N VAL A 212 11.00 -3.71 24.51
CA VAL A 212 11.93 -3.05 25.44
C VAL A 212 11.19 -2.40 26.61
N LEU A 213 10.12 -1.66 26.32
CA LEU A 213 9.29 -1.07 27.37
C LEU A 213 8.55 -2.14 28.17
N ALA A 214 8.12 -3.23 27.55
CA ALA A 214 7.49 -4.33 28.24
C ALA A 214 8.40 -4.93 29.30
N ALA A 215 9.68 -5.12 29.03
CA ALA A 215 10.65 -5.60 30.01
C ALA A 215 10.78 -4.66 31.24
N ILE A 216 10.64 -3.35 31.03
CA ILE A 216 10.61 -2.36 32.13
C ILE A 216 9.30 -2.49 32.92
N ILE A 217 8.15 -2.51 32.20
CA ILE A 217 6.82 -2.60 32.82
C ILE A 217 6.64 -3.91 33.58
N ASP A 218 7.26 -5.01 33.15
CA ASP A 218 7.24 -6.31 33.84
C ASP A 218 7.76 -6.21 35.27
N THR A 219 8.84 -5.48 35.46
CA THR A 219 9.51 -5.31 36.76
C THR A 219 8.93 -4.14 37.58
N LEU A 220 8.09 -3.29 36.98
CA LEU A 220 7.57 -2.09 37.62
C LEU A 220 6.37 -2.46 38.54
N PRO A 221 6.42 -2.17 39.85
CA PRO A 221 5.27 -2.34 40.72
C PRO A 221 4.12 -1.39 40.37
N PHE A 222 2.89 -1.75 40.75
CA PHE A 222 1.74 -0.88 40.59
C PHE A 222 1.88 0.41 41.38
N GLY A 223 1.48 1.53 40.78
CA GLY A 223 1.54 2.84 41.41
C GLY A 223 2.95 3.42 41.55
N ILE A 224 3.97 2.69 41.13
CA ILE A 224 5.35 3.18 41.12
C ILE A 224 5.75 3.62 39.73
N SER A 225 6.41 4.76 39.63
CA SER A 225 6.92 5.30 38.37
C SER A 225 8.26 4.70 37.97
N SER A 226 8.51 4.57 36.69
CA SER A 226 9.82 4.16 36.16
C SER A 226 10.90 5.24 36.37
N GLN A 227 12.16 4.83 36.19
CA GLN A 227 13.23 5.78 35.91
C GLN A 227 12.93 6.51 34.60
N PRO A 228 13.55 7.68 34.35
CA PRO A 228 13.50 8.33 33.04
C PRO A 228 13.95 7.41 31.91
N ILE A 229 13.13 7.27 30.88
CA ILE A 229 13.36 6.41 29.71
C ILE A 229 13.60 7.34 28.53
N SER A 230 14.77 7.22 27.89
CA SER A 230 15.10 7.96 26.68
C SER A 230 14.44 7.30 25.44
N ALA A 231 13.81 8.13 24.59
CA ALA A 231 13.26 7.76 23.31
C ALA A 231 13.70 8.76 22.23
N PRO A 232 13.55 8.44 20.94
CA PRO A 232 13.98 9.34 19.86
C PRO A 232 13.29 10.71 19.84
N ASP A 233 12.08 10.79 20.36
CA ASP A 233 11.24 12.00 20.42
C ASP A 233 11.33 12.75 21.76
N GLY A 234 11.98 12.17 22.76
CA GLY A 234 12.13 12.78 24.08
C GLY A 234 12.30 11.76 25.21
N TRP A 235 11.89 12.15 26.40
CA TRP A 235 12.05 11.40 27.62
C TRP A 235 10.70 11.10 28.27
N TYR A 236 10.59 9.90 28.85
CA TYR A 236 9.37 9.39 29.46
C TYR A 236 9.60 8.93 30.89
N ILE A 237 8.61 9.13 31.76
CA ILE A 237 8.47 8.44 33.05
C ILE A 237 7.11 7.74 33.00
N ILE A 238 7.10 6.41 33.06
CA ILE A 238 5.89 5.60 32.91
C ILE A 238 5.45 5.08 34.27
N MET A 239 4.15 5.11 34.56
CA MET A 239 3.54 4.48 35.72
C MET A 239 2.54 3.41 35.27
N LYS A 240 2.62 2.25 35.87
CA LYS A 240 1.60 1.20 35.76
C LYS A 240 0.49 1.51 36.75
N ASP A 241 -0.59 2.13 36.27
CA ASP A 241 -1.67 2.66 37.08
C ASP A 241 -2.66 1.56 37.50
N ASN A 242 -3.07 0.71 36.54
CA ASN A 242 -4.00 -0.38 36.77
C ASN A 242 -3.72 -1.61 35.88
N SER A 243 -4.21 -2.77 36.34
CA SER A 243 -4.26 -3.98 35.54
C SER A 243 -5.42 -4.85 36.00
N TRP A 244 -6.12 -5.45 35.05
CA TRP A 244 -7.20 -6.39 35.33
C TRP A 244 -7.20 -7.52 34.31
N ILE A 245 -7.88 -8.62 34.67
CA ILE A 245 -8.03 -9.77 33.79
C ILE A 245 -9.47 -9.77 33.26
N ASN A 246 -9.61 -9.79 31.94
CA ASN A 246 -10.88 -10.05 31.30
C ASN A 246 -11.05 -11.57 31.15
N ALA A 247 -11.81 -12.18 32.05
CA ALA A 247 -12.02 -13.61 32.04
C ALA A 247 -12.93 -14.00 30.87
N ILE A 248 -12.40 -14.80 29.95
CA ILE A 248 -13.17 -15.40 28.86
C ILE A 248 -13.81 -16.68 29.40
N SER A 249 -15.12 -16.79 29.24
CA SER A 249 -15.92 -17.84 29.90
C SER A 249 -16.39 -18.94 28.97
N THR A 250 -16.32 -18.74 27.64
CA THR A 250 -16.83 -19.70 26.65
C THR A 250 -15.73 -20.24 25.74
N GLU A 251 -15.85 -21.51 25.34
CA GLU A 251 -14.91 -22.13 24.39
C GLU A 251 -14.89 -21.40 23.05
N SER A 252 -16.06 -20.92 22.60
CA SER A 252 -16.14 -20.15 21.34
C SER A 252 -15.36 -18.83 21.38
N GLU A 253 -15.33 -18.15 22.52
CA GLU A 253 -14.55 -16.92 22.71
C GLU A 253 -13.04 -17.23 22.78
N ILE A 254 -12.67 -18.33 23.42
CA ILE A 254 -11.27 -18.79 23.45
C ILE A 254 -10.79 -19.13 22.05
N GLU A 255 -11.60 -19.81 21.24
CA GLU A 255 -11.24 -20.16 19.87
C GLU A 255 -11.07 -18.92 18.98
N LYS A 256 -11.97 -17.95 19.09
CA LYS A 256 -11.80 -16.64 18.42
C LYS A 256 -10.50 -15.96 18.84
N LEU A 257 -10.18 -15.98 20.15
CA LEU A 257 -8.94 -15.39 20.65
C LEU A 257 -7.71 -16.12 20.09
N ARG A 258 -7.72 -17.46 19.99
CA ARG A 258 -6.65 -18.25 19.37
C ARG A 258 -6.41 -17.81 17.91
N HIS A 259 -7.48 -17.64 17.13
CA HIS A 259 -7.38 -17.16 15.75
C HIS A 259 -6.79 -15.74 15.67
N GLU A 260 -7.24 -14.84 16.55
CA GLU A 260 -6.70 -13.47 16.60
C GLU A 260 -5.21 -13.45 17.01
N LEU A 261 -4.84 -14.26 17.97
CA LEU A 261 -3.45 -14.39 18.42
C LEU A 261 -2.58 -14.98 17.32
N ARG A 262 -3.02 -16.04 16.66
CA ARG A 262 -2.30 -16.64 15.53
C ARG A 262 -2.03 -15.60 14.44
N ARG A 263 -3.05 -14.83 14.04
CA ARG A 263 -2.88 -13.74 13.06
C ARG A 263 -1.91 -12.66 13.54
N SER A 264 -2.01 -12.25 14.80
CA SER A 264 -1.17 -11.19 15.36
C SER A 264 0.29 -11.62 15.48
N ILE A 265 0.54 -12.85 15.95
CA ILE A 265 1.89 -13.43 16.05
C ILE A 265 2.49 -13.60 14.65
N PHE A 266 1.71 -14.13 13.70
CA PHE A 266 2.15 -14.28 12.31
C PHE A 266 2.58 -12.94 11.71
N LYS A 267 1.72 -11.95 11.82
CA LYS A 267 2.02 -10.61 11.31
C LYS A 267 3.30 -10.04 11.92
N HIS A 268 3.44 -10.12 13.23
CA HIS A 268 4.62 -9.61 13.93
C HIS A 268 5.91 -10.30 13.49
N LYS A 269 5.90 -11.64 13.44
CA LYS A 269 7.06 -12.42 12.98
C LYS A 269 7.38 -12.13 11.50
N LEU A 270 6.35 -11.96 10.69
CA LEU A 270 6.50 -11.62 9.27
C LEU A 270 7.12 -10.24 9.09
N ASP A 271 6.68 -9.24 9.86
CA ASP A 271 7.25 -7.89 9.85
C ASP A 271 8.73 -7.94 10.28
N GLN A 272 9.05 -8.68 11.36
CA GLN A 272 10.44 -8.85 11.81
C GLN A 272 11.32 -9.57 10.78
N ALA A 273 10.81 -10.64 10.18
CA ALA A 273 11.54 -11.37 9.14
C ALA A 273 11.77 -10.51 7.88
N SER A 274 10.78 -9.70 7.50
CA SER A 274 10.88 -8.75 6.39
C SER A 274 11.92 -7.66 6.66
N ASP A 275 11.87 -7.05 7.85
CA ASP A 275 12.84 -6.03 8.26
C ASP A 275 14.26 -6.61 8.32
N GLY A 276 14.41 -7.82 8.88
CA GLY A 276 15.70 -8.52 8.92
C GLY A 276 16.25 -8.79 7.54
N TYR A 277 15.43 -9.28 6.62
CA TYR A 277 15.83 -9.56 5.24
C TYR A 277 16.28 -8.29 4.49
N VAL A 278 15.51 -7.20 4.62
CA VAL A 278 15.90 -5.90 4.03
C VAL A 278 17.19 -5.38 4.66
N GLN A 279 17.36 -5.53 5.97
CA GLN A 279 18.58 -5.12 6.65
C GLN A 279 19.80 -5.90 6.15
N GLU A 280 19.69 -7.22 5.96
CA GLU A 280 20.74 -8.06 5.36
C GLU A 280 21.12 -7.55 3.96
N LEU A 281 20.14 -7.29 3.09
CA LEU A 281 20.37 -6.75 1.74
C LEU A 281 21.07 -5.39 1.77
N MET A 282 20.66 -4.50 2.67
CA MET A 282 21.27 -3.17 2.83
C MET A 282 22.73 -3.27 3.33
N GLN A 283 23.00 -4.19 4.28
CA GLN A 283 24.36 -4.40 4.80
C GLN A 283 25.29 -5.02 3.74
N GLU A 284 24.80 -5.99 2.99
CA GLU A 284 25.54 -6.65 1.91
C GLU A 284 25.98 -5.65 0.83
N ASN A 285 25.10 -4.73 0.46
CA ASN A 285 25.32 -3.81 -0.66
C ASN A 285 25.88 -2.44 -0.26
N GLY A 286 25.91 -2.08 1.01
CA GLY A 286 26.52 -0.88 1.56
C GLY A 286 26.14 0.43 0.86
N PRO A 287 24.84 0.72 0.59
CA PRO A 287 24.46 1.88 -0.20
C PRO A 287 24.79 3.21 0.47
N VAL A 288 25.29 4.16 -0.31
CA VAL A 288 25.65 5.51 0.13
C VAL A 288 25.00 6.53 -0.81
N ILE A 289 24.22 7.44 -0.25
CA ILE A 289 23.60 8.53 -1.03
C ILE A 289 24.67 9.58 -1.36
N ASP A 290 24.77 9.96 -2.65
CA ASP A 290 25.59 11.06 -3.10
C ASP A 290 25.00 12.40 -2.65
N LYS A 291 25.81 13.23 -2.02
CA LYS A 291 25.33 14.47 -1.38
C LYS A 291 24.86 15.52 -2.37
N ASP A 292 25.57 15.66 -3.48
CA ASP A 292 25.31 16.72 -4.44
C ASP A 292 24.08 16.39 -5.28
N THR A 293 23.96 15.16 -5.75
CA THR A 293 22.77 14.68 -6.45
C THR A 293 21.54 14.63 -5.54
N PHE A 294 21.71 14.28 -4.26
CA PHE A 294 20.64 14.36 -3.26
C PHE A 294 20.14 15.77 -3.10
N ALA A 295 21.04 16.74 -2.94
CA ALA A 295 20.69 18.14 -2.76
C ALA A 295 19.93 18.70 -3.99
N LEU A 296 20.41 18.35 -5.21
CA LEU A 296 19.71 18.68 -6.45
C LEU A 296 18.28 18.14 -6.46
N LEU A 297 18.10 16.87 -6.10
CA LEU A 297 16.77 16.22 -6.06
C LEU A 297 15.86 16.89 -5.01
N VAL A 298 16.37 17.19 -3.81
CA VAL A 298 15.59 17.88 -2.75
C VAL A 298 15.10 19.23 -3.23
N LEU A 299 15.96 20.01 -3.92
CA LEU A 299 15.61 21.35 -4.41
C LEU A 299 14.58 21.28 -5.54
N PHE A 300 14.73 20.33 -6.47
CA PHE A 300 13.75 20.09 -7.53
C PHE A 300 12.36 19.71 -6.96
N LEU A 301 12.32 18.74 -6.06
CA LEU A 301 11.05 18.30 -5.43
C LEU A 301 10.45 19.42 -4.56
N GLY A 302 11.29 20.17 -3.85
CA GLY A 302 10.88 21.34 -3.07
C GLY A 302 10.27 22.44 -3.93
N HIS A 303 10.80 22.68 -5.12
CA HIS A 303 10.22 23.62 -6.09
C HIS A 303 8.83 23.17 -6.56
N SER A 304 8.69 21.89 -6.87
CA SER A 304 7.40 21.29 -7.28
C SER A 304 6.31 21.35 -6.20
N VAL A 305 6.69 21.39 -4.92
CA VAL A 305 5.76 21.48 -3.76
C VAL A 305 5.53 22.92 -3.30
N SER A 306 6.39 23.87 -3.72
CA SER A 306 6.41 25.24 -3.21
C SER A 306 5.21 26.11 -3.64
N ASP A 307 4.36 25.65 -4.57
CA ASP A 307 3.08 26.31 -4.91
C ASP A 307 2.16 26.51 -3.70
N SER A 308 2.43 25.81 -2.59
CA SER A 308 1.70 25.93 -1.32
C SER A 308 2.27 26.97 -0.33
N ASN A 309 3.36 27.67 -0.64
CA ASN A 309 4.09 28.62 0.25
C ASN A 309 4.60 28.01 1.58
N ILE A 310 4.62 26.69 1.74
CA ILE A 310 5.00 26.02 2.99
C ILE A 310 6.51 25.80 3.05
N ILE A 311 7.14 25.49 1.91
CA ILE A 311 8.58 25.22 1.83
C ILE A 311 9.27 26.31 1.01
N ARG A 312 10.29 26.94 1.60
CA ARG A 312 11.09 27.97 0.93
C ARG A 312 12.41 27.37 0.46
N ILE A 313 12.72 27.50 -0.82
CA ILE A 313 13.97 27.00 -1.42
C ILE A 313 15.20 27.54 -0.67
N GLU A 314 15.21 28.82 -0.30
CA GLU A 314 16.31 29.43 0.46
C GLU A 314 16.50 28.82 1.86
N GLU A 315 15.45 28.26 2.45
CA GLU A 315 15.56 27.53 3.71
C GLU A 315 16.11 26.13 3.50
N LEU A 316 15.71 25.43 2.42
CA LEU A 316 16.27 24.14 2.06
C LEU A 316 17.78 24.24 1.83
N LYS A 317 18.25 25.25 1.09
CA LYS A 317 19.67 25.49 0.83
C LYS A 317 20.51 25.63 2.11
N LYS A 318 19.93 26.15 3.21
CA LYS A 318 20.65 26.28 4.50
C LYS A 318 20.96 24.93 5.16
N TYR A 319 20.15 23.92 4.90
CA TYR A 319 20.33 22.56 5.47
C TYR A 319 21.11 21.63 4.54
N LEU A 320 21.26 21.99 3.28
CA LEU A 320 22.00 21.22 2.28
C LEU A 320 23.44 21.71 2.18
N SER A 321 24.37 20.77 2.05
CA SER A 321 25.79 21.11 1.85
C SER A 321 26.06 21.19 0.36
N GLY A 322 26.58 22.31 -0.14
CA GLY A 322 26.98 22.45 -1.54
C GLY A 322 26.87 23.90 -2.04
N ASP A 323 27.40 24.14 -3.22
CA ASP A 323 27.26 25.41 -3.94
C ASP A 323 26.20 25.26 -5.03
N PHE A 324 25.00 25.77 -4.74
CA PHE A 324 23.81 25.59 -5.59
C PHE A 324 23.41 26.86 -6.36
N TYR A 325 24.32 27.84 -6.48
CA TYR A 325 24.00 29.13 -7.08
C TYR A 325 23.79 29.07 -8.60
N GLU A 326 24.34 28.03 -9.27
CA GLU A 326 24.28 27.89 -10.72
C GLU A 326 23.50 26.65 -11.21
N VAL A 327 22.83 25.91 -10.33
CA VAL A 327 22.10 24.69 -10.72
C VAL A 327 20.70 25.06 -11.21
N ASP A 328 20.40 24.69 -12.46
CA ASP A 328 19.06 24.79 -13.04
C ASP A 328 18.16 23.67 -12.50
N PHE A 329 17.44 23.97 -11.40
CA PHE A 329 16.54 23.01 -10.76
C PHE A 329 15.31 22.67 -11.60
N ASP A 330 14.96 23.53 -12.55
CA ASP A 330 13.76 23.39 -13.37
C ASP A 330 13.94 22.30 -14.43
N ASN A 331 15.21 21.93 -14.75
CA ASN A 331 15.52 20.92 -15.74
C ASN A 331 16.32 19.73 -15.18
N ILE A 332 15.73 19.03 -14.20
CA ILE A 332 16.33 17.85 -13.58
C ILE A 332 16.69 16.74 -14.61
N TYR A 333 16.02 16.72 -15.75
CA TYR A 333 16.25 15.72 -16.81
C TYR A 333 17.61 15.85 -17.49
N GLN A 334 18.31 16.96 -17.35
CA GLN A 334 19.71 17.09 -17.79
C GLN A 334 20.70 16.34 -16.87
N HIS A 335 20.25 15.98 -15.67
CA HIS A 335 21.07 15.37 -14.63
C HIS A 335 20.78 13.86 -14.41
N VAL A 336 19.96 13.24 -15.26
CA VAL A 336 19.51 11.84 -15.10
C VAL A 336 20.64 10.81 -15.00
N GLU A 337 21.80 11.12 -15.59
CA GLU A 337 22.97 10.26 -15.56
C GLU A 337 23.82 10.39 -14.29
N GLN A 338 23.55 11.39 -13.44
CA GLN A 338 24.26 11.56 -12.18
C GLN A 338 23.94 10.41 -11.21
N ILE A 339 24.96 9.98 -10.48
CA ILE A 339 24.81 8.92 -9.48
C ILE A 339 24.10 9.51 -8.26
N LEU A 340 22.96 8.94 -7.90
CA LEU A 340 22.21 9.29 -6.68
C LEU A 340 22.61 8.40 -5.51
N VAL A 341 22.86 7.10 -5.77
CA VAL A 341 23.31 6.15 -4.74
C VAL A 341 24.42 5.27 -5.30
N GLN A 342 25.50 5.16 -4.53
CA GLN A 342 26.60 4.23 -4.79
C GLN A 342 26.39 2.96 -3.97
N SER A 343 26.58 1.76 -4.54
CA SER A 343 26.50 0.51 -3.82
C SER A 343 27.39 -0.57 -4.44
N GLU A 344 27.66 -1.65 -3.70
CA GLU A 344 28.38 -2.83 -4.19
C GLU A 344 27.65 -3.51 -5.36
N ALA A 345 26.33 -3.51 -5.36
CA ALA A 345 25.48 -4.05 -6.43
C ALA A 345 25.44 -3.17 -7.69
N GLY A 346 26.05 -1.99 -7.66
CA GLY A 346 26.08 -1.02 -8.75
C GLY A 346 25.51 0.35 -8.36
N ASN A 347 25.70 1.31 -9.25
CA ASN A 347 25.28 2.67 -9.02
C ASN A 347 23.84 2.90 -9.47
N ILE A 348 23.04 3.55 -8.64
CA ILE A 348 21.68 3.98 -8.94
C ILE A 348 21.72 5.45 -9.35
N LYS A 349 21.29 5.74 -10.57
CA LYS A 349 21.28 7.09 -11.13
C LYS A 349 20.03 7.85 -10.72
N LEU A 350 20.09 9.19 -10.85
CA LEU A 350 18.95 10.07 -10.65
C LEU A 350 17.77 9.71 -11.57
N GLY A 351 18.04 9.33 -12.82
CA GLY A 351 17.03 8.85 -13.76
C GLY A 351 16.26 7.63 -13.25
N ASN A 352 16.95 6.67 -12.62
CA ASN A 352 16.30 5.51 -12.02
C ASN A 352 15.31 5.92 -10.91
N PHE A 353 15.67 6.93 -10.11
CA PHE A 353 14.76 7.47 -9.10
C PHE A 353 13.54 8.12 -9.74
N LEU A 354 13.69 8.91 -10.77
CA LEU A 354 12.58 9.59 -11.44
C LEU A 354 11.62 8.59 -12.09
N ASP A 355 12.14 7.55 -12.75
CA ASP A 355 11.34 6.47 -13.35
C ASP A 355 10.59 5.66 -12.27
N TRP A 356 11.26 5.34 -11.15
CA TRP A 356 10.65 4.67 -10.01
C TRP A 356 9.59 5.53 -9.31
N TYR A 357 9.83 6.84 -9.20
CA TYR A 357 8.95 7.79 -8.52
C TYR A 357 7.69 8.12 -9.31
N GLN A 358 7.79 8.25 -10.65
CA GLN A 358 6.69 8.68 -11.51
C GLN A 358 5.37 7.91 -11.28
N PRO A 359 5.31 6.57 -11.31
CA PRO A 359 4.07 5.83 -11.08
C PRO A 359 3.61 5.88 -9.62
N ARG A 360 4.44 6.34 -8.70
CA ARG A 360 4.21 6.36 -7.25
C ARG A 360 3.83 7.74 -6.69
N GLN A 361 3.86 8.79 -7.51
CA GLN A 361 3.57 10.18 -7.09
C GLN A 361 2.21 10.33 -6.40
N ALA A 362 1.20 9.58 -6.82
CA ALA A 362 -0.16 9.71 -6.30
C ALA A 362 -0.27 9.36 -4.79
N TYR A 363 0.58 8.45 -4.31
CA TYR A 363 0.54 7.97 -2.92
C TYR A 363 1.79 8.27 -2.10
N LEU A 364 2.91 8.62 -2.72
CA LEU A 364 4.10 9.10 -2.01
C LEU A 364 3.95 10.60 -1.73
N LYS A 365 3.93 10.95 -0.46
CA LYS A 365 3.83 12.36 -0.04
C LYS A 365 5.04 12.72 0.82
N PHE A 366 5.58 13.91 0.55
CA PHE A 366 6.62 14.49 1.39
C PHE A 366 6.01 15.28 2.55
N ASN A 367 6.74 15.33 3.67
CA ASN A 367 6.29 16.06 4.85
C ASN A 367 6.68 17.55 4.75
N PRO A 368 5.72 18.46 4.54
CA PRO A 368 6.01 19.87 4.33
C PRO A 368 6.04 20.71 5.62
N THR A 369 5.95 20.11 6.82
CA THR A 369 5.83 20.87 8.09
C THR A 369 7.06 21.71 8.40
N SER A 370 8.24 21.32 7.94
CA SER A 370 9.47 22.09 8.01
C SER A 370 10.45 21.65 6.93
N SER A 371 11.42 22.51 6.59
CA SER A 371 12.50 22.16 5.66
C SER A 371 13.26 20.90 6.08
N LYS A 372 13.51 20.74 7.38
CA LYS A 372 14.17 19.52 7.91
C LYS A 372 13.31 18.28 7.73
N SER A 373 12.01 18.36 8.04
CA SER A 373 11.07 17.24 7.86
C SER A 373 10.91 16.87 6.38
N PHE A 374 10.91 17.86 5.50
CA PHE A 374 10.85 17.63 4.06
C PHE A 374 12.10 16.90 3.56
N ILE A 375 13.31 17.38 3.87
CA ILE A 375 14.57 16.74 3.50
C ILE A 375 14.61 15.28 3.98
N LEU A 376 14.21 15.04 5.23
CA LEU A 376 14.14 13.71 5.80
C LEU A 376 13.15 12.80 5.03
N SER A 377 12.00 13.32 4.64
CA SER A 377 11.00 12.56 3.89
C SER A 377 11.46 12.21 2.46
N VAL A 378 12.22 13.11 1.81
CA VAL A 378 12.87 12.81 0.52
C VAL A 378 13.93 11.72 0.71
N GLN A 379 14.78 11.83 1.72
CA GLN A 379 15.78 10.81 2.03
C GLN A 379 15.14 9.44 2.30
N GLN A 380 14.06 9.37 3.07
CA GLN A 380 13.30 8.14 3.30
C GLN A 380 12.74 7.56 1.99
N THR A 381 12.31 8.42 1.08
CA THR A 381 11.80 7.99 -0.23
C THR A 381 12.90 7.38 -1.10
N ILE A 382 14.12 7.95 -1.06
CA ILE A 382 15.29 7.35 -1.72
C ILE A 382 15.60 5.97 -1.13
N TRP A 383 15.58 5.82 0.20
CA TRP A 383 15.83 4.52 0.83
C TRP A 383 14.78 3.46 0.46
N ARG A 384 13.53 3.85 0.25
CA ARG A 384 12.50 2.95 -0.28
C ARG A 384 12.84 2.49 -1.69
N MET A 385 13.26 3.41 -2.56
CA MET A 385 13.69 3.08 -3.92
C MET A 385 14.92 2.15 -3.92
N VAL A 386 15.92 2.41 -3.06
CA VAL A 386 17.10 1.54 -2.91
C VAL A 386 16.72 0.13 -2.47
N ARG A 387 15.83 0.02 -1.48
CA ARG A 387 15.27 -1.26 -1.05
C ARG A 387 14.62 -1.99 -2.22
N ASP A 388 13.75 -1.33 -2.94
CA ASP A 388 13.02 -1.90 -4.07
C ASP A 388 14.01 -2.38 -5.15
N TYR A 389 15.03 -1.58 -5.45
CA TYR A 389 16.08 -1.93 -6.40
C TYR A 389 16.82 -3.22 -6.01
N PHE A 390 17.24 -3.36 -4.76
CA PHE A 390 17.93 -4.58 -4.31
C PHE A 390 17.02 -5.80 -4.26
N LEU A 391 15.73 -5.62 -3.91
CA LEU A 391 14.76 -6.71 -3.96
C LEU A 391 14.55 -7.22 -5.39
N ILE A 392 14.40 -6.30 -6.37
CA ILE A 392 14.27 -6.65 -7.79
C ILE A 392 15.53 -7.40 -8.27
N GLN A 393 16.71 -6.86 -7.98
CA GLN A 393 17.97 -7.48 -8.37
C GLN A 393 18.09 -8.89 -7.79
N ARG A 394 17.83 -9.07 -6.50
CA ARG A 394 17.86 -10.39 -5.86
C ARG A 394 16.85 -11.36 -6.46
N ALA A 395 15.65 -10.88 -6.83
CA ALA A 395 14.64 -11.69 -7.49
C ALA A 395 15.11 -12.18 -8.86
N HIS A 396 15.77 -11.33 -9.65
CA HIS A 396 16.35 -11.72 -10.94
C HIS A 396 17.53 -12.69 -10.77
N GLU A 397 18.44 -12.47 -9.80
CA GLU A 397 19.54 -13.40 -9.49
C GLU A 397 19.03 -14.82 -9.17
N LYS A 398 17.84 -14.91 -8.58
CA LYS A 398 17.17 -16.19 -8.29
C LYS A 398 16.36 -16.76 -9.47
N GLY A 399 16.27 -16.04 -10.59
CA GLY A 399 15.52 -16.46 -11.76
C GLY A 399 14.01 -16.51 -11.53
N LEU A 400 13.48 -15.69 -10.61
CA LEU A 400 12.04 -15.69 -10.25
C LEU A 400 11.17 -15.16 -11.38
N ASP A 401 11.73 -14.38 -12.28
CA ASP A 401 11.09 -13.91 -13.50
C ASP A 401 10.69 -15.05 -14.44
N SER A 402 11.41 -16.17 -14.43
CA SER A 402 11.11 -17.35 -15.27
C SER A 402 10.08 -18.29 -14.66
N ARG A 403 9.61 -18.06 -13.44
CA ARG A 403 8.59 -18.93 -12.81
C ARG A 403 7.27 -18.88 -13.57
N GLU A 404 6.64 -20.06 -13.73
CA GLU A 404 5.35 -20.18 -14.39
C GLU A 404 4.28 -19.29 -13.74
N SER A 405 4.23 -19.26 -12.41
CA SER A 405 3.31 -18.40 -11.64
C SER A 405 3.45 -16.92 -11.97
N VAL A 406 4.68 -16.46 -12.18
CA VAL A 406 4.98 -15.07 -12.56
C VAL A 406 4.59 -14.81 -14.01
N GLN A 407 4.98 -15.71 -14.94
CA GLN A 407 4.71 -15.53 -16.37
C GLN A 407 3.21 -15.53 -16.68
N VAL A 408 2.44 -16.40 -16.04
CA VAL A 408 0.98 -16.46 -16.18
C VAL A 408 0.32 -15.16 -15.70
N GLN A 409 0.64 -14.70 -14.50
CA GLN A 409 0.09 -13.45 -13.97
C GLN A 409 0.55 -12.22 -14.76
N LYS A 410 1.80 -12.21 -15.21
CA LYS A 410 2.33 -11.15 -16.08
C LYS A 410 1.50 -11.03 -17.37
N GLN A 411 1.09 -12.16 -17.97
CA GLN A 411 0.26 -12.15 -19.16
C GLN A 411 -1.15 -11.59 -18.86
N TRP A 412 -1.79 -12.01 -17.75
CA TRP A 412 -3.10 -11.47 -17.34
C TRP A 412 -3.06 -9.97 -17.13
N TRP A 413 -2.03 -9.47 -16.46
CA TRP A 413 -1.83 -8.03 -16.26
C TRP A 413 -1.51 -7.30 -17.56
N LYS A 414 -0.73 -7.89 -18.46
CA LYS A 414 -0.45 -7.32 -19.77
C LYS A 414 -1.73 -7.14 -20.58
N ASP A 415 -2.58 -8.16 -20.61
CA ASP A 415 -3.90 -8.06 -21.28
C ASP A 415 -4.74 -6.94 -20.69
N LYS A 416 -4.77 -6.81 -19.35
CA LYS A 416 -5.50 -5.74 -18.65
C LYS A 416 -4.96 -4.35 -18.97
N ILE A 417 -3.65 -4.18 -19.01
CA ILE A 417 -2.99 -2.90 -19.33
C ILE A 417 -3.28 -2.51 -20.78
N VAL A 418 -3.18 -3.47 -21.71
CA VAL A 418 -3.47 -3.23 -23.13
C VAL A 418 -4.95 -2.91 -23.34
N PHE A 419 -5.86 -3.62 -22.67
CA PHE A 419 -7.29 -3.30 -22.62
C PHE A 419 -7.52 -1.86 -22.13
N ASN A 420 -6.89 -1.44 -21.03
CA ASN A 420 -7.01 -0.08 -20.50
C ASN A 420 -6.45 0.97 -21.48
N ALA A 421 -5.35 0.67 -22.16
CA ALA A 421 -4.80 1.55 -23.19
C ALA A 421 -5.79 1.70 -24.37
N ARG A 422 -6.46 0.61 -24.77
CA ARG A 422 -7.48 0.65 -25.82
C ARG A 422 -8.72 1.44 -25.41
N LYS A 423 -9.18 1.27 -24.17
CA LYS A 423 -10.26 2.09 -23.60
C LYS A 423 -9.92 3.58 -23.64
N ALA A 424 -8.71 3.94 -23.22
CA ALA A 424 -8.25 5.33 -23.22
C ALA A 424 -8.26 5.94 -24.64
N GLU A 425 -7.87 5.18 -25.67
CA GLU A 425 -7.96 5.64 -27.06
C GLU A 425 -9.39 5.86 -27.53
N ILE A 426 -10.30 4.94 -27.18
CA ILE A 426 -11.73 5.11 -27.50
C ILE A 426 -12.26 6.35 -26.80
N ALA A 427 -11.96 6.56 -25.54
CA ALA A 427 -12.36 7.74 -24.79
C ALA A 427 -11.81 9.04 -25.41
N ALA A 428 -10.53 9.05 -25.79
CA ALA A 428 -9.88 10.21 -26.42
C ALA A 428 -10.44 10.53 -27.83
N SER A 429 -11.06 9.56 -28.49
CA SER A 429 -11.67 9.78 -29.82
C SER A 429 -13.02 10.49 -29.76
N ILE A 430 -13.58 10.71 -28.57
CA ILE A 430 -14.89 11.35 -28.41
C ILE A 430 -14.74 12.85 -28.59
N THR A 431 -15.33 13.37 -29.65
CA THR A 431 -15.45 14.80 -29.92
C THR A 431 -16.92 15.23 -29.82
N TYR A 432 -17.15 16.47 -29.44
CA TYR A 432 -18.48 17.06 -29.36
C TYR A 432 -18.40 18.58 -29.48
N GLU A 433 -19.51 19.18 -29.89
CA GLU A 433 -19.72 20.62 -29.93
C GLU A 433 -20.76 21.03 -28.86
N GLU A 434 -20.82 22.31 -28.51
CA GLU A 434 -21.79 22.83 -27.53
C GLU A 434 -23.24 22.52 -27.92
N LEU A 435 -23.52 22.48 -29.22
CA LEU A 435 -24.83 22.14 -29.76
C LEU A 435 -25.22 20.69 -29.38
N ASP A 436 -24.27 19.75 -29.42
CA ASP A 436 -24.51 18.36 -29.06
C ASP A 436 -24.94 18.24 -27.59
N LEU A 437 -24.29 18.99 -26.70
CA LEU A 437 -24.66 19.04 -25.28
C LEU A 437 -26.03 19.64 -25.05
N LEU A 438 -26.40 20.69 -25.82
CA LEU A 438 -27.71 21.31 -25.70
C LEU A 438 -28.84 20.39 -26.21
N VAL A 439 -28.61 19.67 -27.30
CA VAL A 439 -29.55 18.65 -27.79
C VAL A 439 -29.70 17.54 -26.75
N TYR A 440 -28.58 16.99 -26.25
CA TYR A 440 -28.60 15.94 -25.24
C TYR A 440 -29.33 16.37 -23.94
N TYR A 441 -29.10 17.61 -23.50
CA TYR A 441 -29.81 18.17 -22.36
C TYR A 441 -31.33 18.21 -22.57
N LYS A 442 -31.78 18.67 -23.76
CA LYS A 442 -33.21 18.75 -24.09
C LYS A 442 -33.85 17.36 -24.11
N ASP A 443 -33.18 16.39 -24.72
CA ASP A 443 -33.66 15.01 -24.81
C ASP A 443 -33.70 14.29 -23.47
N ASN A 444 -32.83 14.72 -22.51
CA ASN A 444 -32.72 14.14 -21.19
C ASN A 444 -33.13 15.08 -20.04
N ILE A 445 -33.97 16.08 -20.31
CA ILE A 445 -34.32 17.16 -19.37
C ILE A 445 -34.87 16.64 -18.04
N ALA A 446 -35.49 15.46 -18.02
CA ALA A 446 -36.01 14.82 -16.82
C ALA A 446 -34.91 14.45 -15.80
N ARG A 447 -33.67 14.24 -16.24
CA ARG A 447 -32.50 13.94 -15.39
C ARG A 447 -31.94 15.18 -14.69
N TYR A 448 -32.23 16.37 -15.21
CA TYR A 448 -31.65 17.63 -14.72
C TYR A 448 -32.70 18.43 -13.92
N ARG A 449 -33.12 17.85 -12.79
CA ARG A 449 -34.07 18.47 -11.84
C ARG A 449 -33.44 18.63 -10.46
N ASN A 450 -33.81 19.70 -9.77
CA ASN A 450 -33.41 19.91 -8.38
C ASN A 450 -34.27 19.04 -7.44
N SER A 451 -33.98 19.09 -6.14
CA SER A 451 -34.72 18.34 -5.09
C SER A 451 -36.19 18.75 -4.97
N LYS A 452 -36.60 19.89 -5.54
CA LYS A 452 -37.97 20.37 -5.58
C LYS A 452 -38.72 19.97 -6.86
N GLY A 453 -38.03 19.32 -7.81
CA GLY A 453 -38.57 18.91 -9.09
C GLY A 453 -38.48 19.96 -10.21
N ASP A 454 -37.90 21.13 -9.95
CA ASP A 454 -37.71 22.17 -10.98
C ASP A 454 -36.56 21.81 -11.91
N VAL A 455 -36.72 22.18 -13.17
CA VAL A 455 -35.66 21.97 -14.18
C VAL A 455 -34.48 22.92 -13.91
N ILE A 456 -33.27 22.35 -13.84
CA ILE A 456 -32.02 23.12 -13.71
C ILE A 456 -31.65 23.66 -15.09
N PRO A 457 -31.52 24.99 -15.29
CA PRO A 457 -31.12 25.55 -16.57
C PRO A 457 -29.81 24.98 -17.11
N PHE A 458 -29.70 24.87 -18.43
CA PHE A 458 -28.54 24.28 -19.11
C PHE A 458 -27.20 24.84 -18.61
N GLU A 459 -27.09 26.14 -18.47
CA GLU A 459 -25.85 26.83 -18.03
C GLU A 459 -25.40 26.35 -16.64
N LYS A 460 -26.34 26.00 -15.75
CA LYS A 460 -26.03 25.46 -14.41
C LYS A 460 -25.80 23.95 -14.44
N ALA A 461 -26.44 23.24 -15.35
CA ALA A 461 -26.32 21.78 -15.49
C ALA A 461 -25.16 21.38 -16.43
N ARG A 462 -24.55 22.31 -17.15
CA ARG A 462 -23.64 22.08 -18.28
C ARG A 462 -22.55 21.04 -17.98
N ASN A 463 -21.88 21.14 -16.85
CA ASN A 463 -20.81 20.20 -16.49
C ASN A 463 -21.34 18.77 -16.28
N ASN A 464 -22.51 18.63 -15.68
CA ASN A 464 -23.17 17.33 -15.51
C ASN A 464 -23.64 16.78 -16.84
N VAL A 465 -24.23 17.63 -17.69
CA VAL A 465 -24.66 17.27 -19.05
C VAL A 465 -23.45 16.78 -19.88
N GLN A 466 -22.33 17.51 -19.82
CA GLN A 466 -21.10 17.12 -20.51
C GLN A 466 -20.58 15.76 -20.02
N SER A 467 -20.53 15.56 -18.71
CA SER A 467 -20.08 14.28 -18.13
C SER A 467 -20.98 13.12 -18.54
N ASP A 468 -22.30 13.31 -18.49
CA ASP A 468 -23.28 12.29 -18.87
C ASP A 468 -23.21 11.99 -20.37
N PHE A 469 -23.10 13.02 -21.21
CA PHE A 469 -22.98 12.89 -22.66
C PHE A 469 -21.71 12.11 -23.04
N ILE A 470 -20.55 12.49 -22.49
CA ILE A 470 -19.29 11.81 -22.76
C ILE A 470 -19.38 10.35 -22.32
N ARG A 471 -19.94 10.08 -21.14
CA ARG A 471 -20.13 8.72 -20.63
C ARG A 471 -20.99 7.87 -21.56
N GLU A 472 -22.15 8.36 -22.00
CA GLU A 472 -23.03 7.62 -22.90
C GLU A 472 -22.41 7.40 -24.29
N LYS A 473 -21.74 8.41 -24.83
CA LYS A 473 -21.00 8.27 -26.11
C LYS A 473 -19.89 7.23 -26.00
N TYR A 474 -19.12 7.29 -24.90
CA TYR A 474 -18.05 6.33 -24.62
C TYR A 474 -18.60 4.90 -24.56
N MET A 475 -19.62 4.66 -23.74
CA MET A 475 -20.22 3.34 -23.61
C MET A 475 -20.79 2.84 -24.96
N SER A 476 -21.44 3.70 -25.71
CA SER A 476 -21.95 3.35 -27.05
C SER A 476 -20.85 2.98 -28.04
N GLN A 477 -19.74 3.72 -28.04
CA GLN A 477 -18.59 3.42 -28.91
C GLN A 477 -17.88 2.13 -28.48
N LEU A 478 -17.71 1.93 -27.17
CA LEU A 478 -17.13 0.72 -26.61
C LEU A 478 -17.93 -0.53 -27.00
N MET A 479 -19.27 -0.46 -26.84
CA MET A 479 -20.17 -1.55 -27.23
C MET A 479 -20.14 -1.85 -28.71
N ARG A 480 -20.22 -0.81 -29.52
CA ARG A 480 -20.14 -0.97 -30.99
C ARG A 480 -18.83 -1.66 -31.37
N ARG A 481 -17.73 -1.28 -30.72
CA ARG A 481 -16.43 -1.91 -30.99
C ARG A 481 -16.41 -3.38 -30.59
N ILE A 482 -16.92 -3.73 -29.43
CA ILE A 482 -17.03 -5.13 -28.99
C ILE A 482 -17.87 -5.96 -29.95
N LEU A 483 -19.03 -5.45 -30.40
CA LEU A 483 -19.87 -6.16 -31.38
C LEU A 483 -19.14 -6.41 -32.71
N GLN A 484 -18.34 -5.44 -33.19
CA GLN A 484 -17.47 -5.64 -34.35
C GLN A 484 -16.41 -6.71 -34.11
N LEU A 485 -15.76 -6.67 -32.93
CA LEU A 485 -14.71 -7.64 -32.59
C LEU A 485 -15.25 -9.06 -32.44
N LYS A 486 -16.48 -9.26 -31.96
CA LYS A 486 -17.18 -10.56 -31.95
C LYS A 486 -17.40 -11.14 -33.34
N GLN A 487 -17.38 -10.32 -34.39
CA GLN A 487 -17.47 -10.81 -35.78
C GLN A 487 -16.09 -11.14 -36.36
N ILE A 488 -15.03 -10.60 -35.80
CA ILE A 488 -13.64 -10.76 -36.27
C ILE A 488 -12.97 -11.97 -35.59
N TYR A 489 -13.15 -12.08 -34.27
CA TYR A 489 -12.49 -13.10 -33.46
C TYR A 489 -13.47 -14.24 -33.13
N SER A 490 -12.99 -15.48 -33.22
CA SER A 490 -13.73 -16.64 -32.74
C SER A 490 -13.84 -16.60 -31.22
N ILE A 491 -15.01 -16.94 -30.70
CA ILE A 491 -15.26 -17.08 -29.27
C ILE A 491 -15.80 -18.47 -29.05
N GLN A 492 -15.11 -19.24 -28.20
CA GLN A 492 -15.53 -20.56 -27.77
C GLN A 492 -15.66 -20.58 -26.26
N ILE A 493 -16.84 -20.94 -25.75
CA ILE A 493 -17.10 -21.10 -24.32
C ILE A 493 -17.26 -22.60 -24.06
N TYR A 494 -16.62 -23.08 -23.01
CA TYR A 494 -16.70 -24.48 -22.56
C TYR A 494 -17.69 -24.53 -21.38
N ASP A 495 -19.00 -24.61 -21.72
CA ASP A 495 -20.08 -24.50 -20.73
C ASP A 495 -20.04 -25.62 -19.68
N ASP A 496 -19.57 -26.82 -20.02
CA ASP A 496 -19.37 -27.94 -19.10
C ASP A 496 -18.26 -27.66 -18.08
N VAL A 497 -17.15 -27.06 -18.52
CA VAL A 497 -16.05 -26.64 -17.64
C VAL A 497 -16.53 -25.53 -16.73
N LEU A 498 -17.18 -24.49 -17.29
CA LEU A 498 -17.70 -23.36 -16.51
C LEU A 498 -18.71 -23.79 -15.44
N ALA A 499 -19.58 -24.75 -15.76
CA ALA A 499 -20.55 -25.29 -14.81
C ALA A 499 -19.89 -26.05 -13.65
N ALA A 500 -18.75 -26.71 -13.91
CA ALA A 500 -17.98 -27.41 -12.89
C ALA A 500 -17.13 -26.51 -11.99
N VAL A 501 -16.88 -25.27 -12.38
CA VAL A 501 -16.13 -24.30 -11.56
C VAL A 501 -16.87 -24.02 -10.26
N LYS A 502 -16.18 -24.23 -9.14
CA LYS A 502 -16.65 -23.85 -7.80
C LYS A 502 -16.02 -22.52 -7.42
N VAL A 503 -16.84 -21.58 -6.99
CA VAL A 503 -16.42 -20.27 -6.46
C VAL A 503 -16.97 -20.13 -5.05
N GLU A 504 -16.24 -19.51 -4.15
CA GLU A 504 -16.64 -19.39 -2.74
C GLU A 504 -17.92 -18.58 -2.52
N ASP A 505 -18.36 -17.83 -3.50
CA ASP A 505 -19.43 -16.83 -3.38
C ASP A 505 -20.82 -17.32 -3.84
N GLU A 506 -20.98 -18.60 -4.22
CA GLU A 506 -22.29 -19.07 -4.74
C GLU A 506 -23.41 -19.02 -3.72
N GLU A 507 -23.13 -19.30 -2.42
CA GLU A 507 -24.14 -19.33 -1.36
C GLU A 507 -24.23 -18.01 -0.55
N ASN A 508 -23.15 -17.28 -0.45
CA ASN A 508 -23.03 -16.00 0.24
C ASN A 508 -22.09 -15.11 -0.55
N PRO A 509 -22.62 -14.29 -1.50
CA PRO A 509 -21.80 -13.28 -2.15
C PRO A 509 -21.26 -12.34 -1.06
N LYS A 510 -20.14 -12.72 -0.49
CA LYS A 510 -19.36 -11.79 0.31
C LYS A 510 -19.13 -10.62 -0.64
N ALA A 511 -19.56 -9.43 -0.25
CA ALA A 511 -18.89 -8.26 -0.73
C ALA A 511 -17.43 -8.57 -0.38
N ILE A 512 -16.68 -9.09 -1.35
CA ILE A 512 -15.25 -9.29 -1.16
C ILE A 512 -14.80 -7.87 -0.89
N ASP A 513 -14.62 -7.62 0.39
CA ASP A 513 -13.97 -6.41 0.78
C ASP A 513 -12.71 -6.41 -0.05
N LEU A 514 -12.53 -5.36 -0.81
CA LEU A 514 -11.43 -5.08 -1.75
C LEU A 514 -10.02 -5.19 -1.11
N TYR A 515 -9.91 -5.88 -0.01
CA TYR A 515 -8.80 -6.00 0.91
C TYR A 515 -8.15 -7.38 0.93
N ALA A 516 -8.19 -8.09 -0.19
CA ALA A 516 -7.16 -9.09 -0.38
C ALA A 516 -5.83 -8.34 -0.41
N VAL A 517 -5.28 -8.15 0.78
CA VAL A 517 -4.02 -7.45 0.95
C VAL A 517 -2.98 -8.33 0.30
N LYS A 518 -2.52 -7.90 -0.84
CA LYS A 518 -1.34 -8.40 -1.48
C LYS A 518 -0.20 -8.49 -0.47
N LYS A 519 0.40 -9.66 -0.32
CA LYS A 519 1.53 -9.88 0.57
C LYS A 519 2.83 -9.73 -0.20
N GLY A 520 3.64 -8.75 0.17
CA GLY A 520 4.88 -8.42 -0.53
C GLY A 520 4.66 -7.55 -1.77
N GLY A 521 5.70 -7.45 -2.61
CA GLY A 521 5.73 -6.62 -3.80
C GLY A 521 5.97 -5.14 -3.53
N LEU A 522 6.01 -4.35 -4.59
CA LEU A 522 6.48 -2.96 -4.59
C LEU A 522 5.36 -1.94 -4.84
N LEU A 523 4.26 -2.37 -5.45
CA LEU A 523 3.17 -1.50 -5.87
C LEU A 523 1.88 -1.75 -5.07
N PRO A 524 1.17 -0.70 -4.66
CA PRO A 524 -0.17 -0.83 -4.12
C PRO A 524 -1.15 -1.11 -5.27
N ARG A 525 -1.42 -2.37 -5.56
CA ARG A 525 -2.38 -2.81 -6.56
C ARG A 525 -3.25 -3.94 -6.02
N GLN A 526 -4.31 -4.23 -6.72
CA GLN A 526 -5.05 -5.46 -6.49
C GLN A 526 -4.15 -6.69 -6.74
N PRO A 527 -4.36 -7.82 -6.04
CA PRO A 527 -3.57 -9.04 -6.24
C PRO A 527 -3.65 -9.54 -7.68
N TYR A 528 -4.83 -9.50 -8.27
CA TYR A 528 -5.13 -9.99 -9.62
C TYR A 528 -5.84 -8.93 -10.45
N PRO A 529 -5.69 -8.95 -11.78
CA PRO A 529 -6.47 -8.08 -12.66
C PRO A 529 -7.92 -8.59 -12.68
N THR A 530 -8.86 -7.73 -12.29
CA THR A 530 -10.29 -8.04 -12.31
C THR A 530 -11.04 -7.21 -13.34
N ILE A 531 -12.27 -7.59 -13.67
CA ILE A 531 -13.11 -6.79 -14.56
C ILE A 531 -13.35 -5.39 -13.99
N ASP A 532 -13.58 -4.41 -14.86
CA ASP A 532 -13.80 -3.03 -14.47
C ASP A 532 -15.20 -2.80 -13.89
N TRP A 533 -15.30 -1.89 -12.91
CA TRP A 533 -16.57 -1.44 -12.36
C TRP A 533 -17.47 -0.73 -13.37
N GLU A 534 -16.90 -0.15 -14.43
CA GLU A 534 -17.64 0.55 -15.47
C GLU A 534 -18.69 -0.33 -16.15
N TRP A 535 -18.48 -1.64 -16.19
CA TRP A 535 -19.44 -2.58 -16.75
C TRP A 535 -20.80 -2.58 -16.03
N GLN A 536 -20.85 -2.10 -14.77
CA GLN A 536 -22.10 -1.90 -14.05
C GLN A 536 -23.08 -0.97 -14.80
N LEU A 537 -22.57 -0.05 -15.63
CA LEU A 537 -23.38 0.86 -16.40
C LEU A 537 -24.09 0.18 -17.58
N TRP A 538 -23.71 -1.03 -17.86
CA TRP A 538 -24.27 -1.84 -18.94
C TRP A 538 -25.37 -2.79 -18.47
N TYR A 539 -25.23 -3.33 -17.27
CA TYR A 539 -26.18 -4.25 -16.63
C TYR A 539 -27.13 -3.53 -15.67
#